data_53492b4fee64023cd86f4bd78ec24d8d
#
_entry.id   53492b4fee64023cd86f4bd78ec24d8d
#
_cell.length_a   1.000
_cell.length_b   1.000
_cell.length_c   1.000
_cell.angle_alpha   90.00
_cell.angle_beta   90.00
_cell.angle_gamma   90.00
#
_symmetry.space_group_name_H-M   'P 1'
#
loop_
_entity.id
_entity.type
_entity.pdbx_description
1 polymer ?
#
loop_
_entity_poly.entity_id
_entity_poly.type
_entity_poly.pdbx_seq_one_letter_code
_entity_poly.pdbx_strand_id
1 'polypeptide(L)'
;MTVGDLYRDLLSELLPQRQAHSCEVGRKAESVAGLVSPSLRGDLVVAATLHDIGYAHKQTGFHALDGARFLASMGFGTNVCNLVVQHSASQIEAEVRGINVNVFKEFEVGVDLDAAHSVIAWADMTTSPTGGTVMVEERLDEIQSRYGPEALVTAFIDRARPRLLAAGQSPMGSMRV
;
A
#
# COMPACT_ATOMS: atom_id res chain seq x y z
N MET A 1 13.45 13.65 18.74
CA MET A 1 13.16 12.84 17.53
C MET A 1 12.11 13.60 16.75
N THR A 2 12.40 14.01 15.54
CA THR A 2 11.43 14.65 14.65
C THR A 2 10.55 13.56 13.99
N VAL A 3 9.40 13.93 13.43
CA VAL A 3 8.55 13.01 12.67
C VAL A 3 9.32 12.37 11.50
N GLY A 4 10.17 13.17 10.83
CA GLY A 4 11.03 12.66 9.75
C GLY A 4 12.08 11.65 10.22
N ASP A 5 12.60 11.80 11.44
CA ASP A 5 13.52 10.82 12.02
C ASP A 5 12.81 9.50 12.30
N LEU A 6 11.59 9.53 12.86
CA LEU A 6 10.78 8.34 13.10
C LEU A 6 10.53 7.54 11.82
N TYR A 7 10.15 8.20 10.73
CA TYR A 7 9.88 7.51 9.46
C TYR A 7 11.16 6.91 8.86
N ARG A 8 12.29 7.61 8.98
CA ARG A 8 13.57 7.08 8.55
C ARG A 8 13.97 5.84 9.34
N ASP A 9 13.78 5.87 10.66
CA ASP A 9 14.10 4.73 11.53
C ASP A 9 13.22 3.52 11.18
N LEU A 10 11.90 3.70 11.04
CA LEU A 10 10.98 2.63 10.64
C LEU A 10 11.34 2.05 9.26
N LEU A 11 11.61 2.89 8.27
CA LEU A 11 12.00 2.42 6.94
C LEU A 11 13.33 1.68 6.95
N SER A 12 14.25 2.02 7.86
CA SER A 12 15.56 1.35 7.95
C SER A 12 15.46 -0.14 8.34
N GLU A 13 14.32 -0.57 8.88
CA GLU A 13 14.04 -1.97 9.20
C GLU A 13 13.68 -2.81 7.97
N LEU A 14 13.32 -2.17 6.85
CA LEU A 14 13.06 -2.83 5.57
C LEU A 14 14.37 -3.12 4.81
N LEU A 15 14.33 -4.08 3.90
CA LEU A 15 15.43 -4.29 2.95
C LEU A 15 15.64 -3.05 2.07
N PRO A 16 16.89 -2.72 1.67
CA PRO A 16 17.20 -1.48 0.93
C PRO A 16 16.34 -1.22 -0.31
N GLN A 17 16.04 -2.26 -1.10
CA GLN A 17 15.17 -2.13 -2.27
C GLN A 17 13.75 -1.71 -1.87
N ARG A 18 13.23 -2.28 -0.77
CA ARG A 18 11.89 -1.95 -0.28
C ARG A 18 11.85 -0.56 0.35
N GLN A 19 12.95 -0.12 0.98
CA GLN A 19 13.08 1.27 1.43
C GLN A 19 12.96 2.24 0.26
N ALA A 20 13.70 2.00 -0.83
CA ALA A 20 13.66 2.84 -2.03
C ALA A 20 12.25 2.89 -2.65
N HIS A 21 11.58 1.73 -2.74
CA HIS A 21 10.19 1.62 -3.19
C HIS A 21 9.26 2.46 -2.30
N SER A 22 9.26 2.22 -1.00
CA SER A 22 8.38 2.88 -0.02
C SER A 22 8.58 4.40 0.01
N CYS A 23 9.82 4.87 -0.06
CA CYS A 23 10.12 6.31 -0.17
C CYS A 23 9.51 6.92 -1.44
N GLU A 24 9.64 6.26 -2.57
CA GLU A 24 9.10 6.76 -3.84
C GLU A 24 7.57 6.72 -3.88
N VAL A 25 6.95 5.68 -3.32
CA VAL A 25 5.49 5.60 -3.16
C VAL A 25 4.98 6.78 -2.32
N GLY A 26 5.63 7.08 -1.19
CA GLY A 26 5.31 8.24 -0.36
C GLY A 26 5.46 9.56 -1.12
N ARG A 27 6.54 9.76 -1.88
CA ARG A 27 6.79 10.96 -2.69
C ARG A 27 5.74 11.14 -3.79
N LYS A 28 5.34 10.07 -4.46
CA LYS A 28 4.25 10.11 -5.46
C LYS A 28 2.92 10.49 -4.82
N ALA A 29 2.57 9.88 -3.69
CA ALA A 29 1.35 10.22 -2.96
C ALA A 29 1.33 11.69 -2.53
N GLU A 30 2.46 12.22 -2.04
CA GLU A 30 2.62 13.63 -1.68
C GLU A 30 2.36 14.56 -2.87
N SER A 31 2.91 14.22 -4.05
CA SER A 31 2.79 15.03 -5.27
C SER A 31 1.34 15.23 -5.73
N VAL A 32 0.43 14.34 -5.35
CA VAL A 32 -1.01 14.37 -5.68
C VAL A 32 -1.91 14.47 -4.45
N ALA A 33 -1.35 14.78 -3.27
CA ALA A 33 -2.12 14.87 -2.02
C ALA A 33 -3.25 15.92 -2.08
N GLY A 34 -3.20 16.85 -3.04
CA GLY A 34 -4.29 17.78 -3.32
C GLY A 34 -5.60 17.12 -3.75
N LEU A 35 -5.58 15.85 -4.17
CA LEU A 35 -6.77 15.08 -4.57
C LEU A 35 -7.62 14.61 -3.38
N VAL A 36 -7.07 14.61 -2.18
CA VAL A 36 -7.80 14.24 -0.94
C VAL A 36 -8.10 15.48 -0.10
N SER A 37 -9.06 15.33 0.83
CA SER A 37 -9.40 16.41 1.76
C SER A 37 -8.16 16.87 2.55
N PRO A 38 -8.04 18.16 2.88
CA PRO A 38 -6.87 18.69 3.60
C PRO A 38 -6.54 17.94 4.90
N SER A 39 -7.55 17.45 5.60
CA SER A 39 -7.40 16.71 6.86
C SER A 39 -6.77 15.31 6.67
N LEU A 40 -6.85 14.73 5.47
CA LEU A 40 -6.34 13.39 5.16
C LEU A 40 -4.96 13.40 4.49
N ARG A 41 -4.44 14.57 4.07
CA ARG A 41 -3.17 14.64 3.31
C ARG A 41 -1.99 14.08 4.08
N GLY A 42 -1.90 14.39 5.37
CA GLY A 42 -0.85 13.85 6.22
C GLY A 42 -0.96 12.33 6.37
N ASP A 43 -2.15 11.82 6.68
CA ASP A 43 -2.41 10.40 6.82
C ASP A 43 -2.10 9.62 5.52
N LEU A 44 -2.47 10.19 4.37
CA LEU A 44 -2.17 9.62 3.05
C LEU A 44 -0.66 9.44 2.84
N VAL A 45 0.13 10.50 3.04
CA VAL A 45 1.57 10.45 2.79
C VAL A 45 2.26 9.48 3.75
N VAL A 46 1.85 9.48 5.02
CA VAL A 46 2.35 8.54 6.02
C VAL A 46 2.02 7.10 5.63
N ALA A 47 0.76 6.81 5.31
CA ALA A 47 0.33 5.47 4.94
C ALA A 47 1.02 4.99 3.66
N ALA A 48 1.15 5.84 2.65
CA ALA A 48 1.86 5.53 1.41
C ALA A 48 3.35 5.21 1.66
N THR A 49 4.00 5.98 2.55
CA THR A 49 5.41 5.77 2.91
C THR A 49 5.61 4.46 3.69
N LEU A 50 4.67 4.07 4.55
CA LEU A 50 4.79 2.93 5.46
C LEU A 50 3.94 1.72 5.04
N HIS A 51 3.35 1.70 3.83
CA HIS A 51 2.42 0.65 3.39
C HIS A 51 3.02 -0.76 3.47
N ASP A 52 4.31 -0.88 3.25
CA ASP A 52 5.07 -2.13 3.20
C ASP A 52 5.77 -2.49 4.53
N ILE A 53 5.58 -1.70 5.61
CA ILE A 53 6.32 -1.90 6.88
C ILE A 53 6.11 -3.29 7.49
N GLY A 54 4.99 -3.92 7.22
CA GLY A 54 4.69 -5.28 7.70
C GLY A 54 5.63 -6.37 7.18
N TYR A 55 6.44 -6.09 6.16
CA TYR A 55 7.49 -7.03 5.75
C TYR A 55 8.63 -7.12 6.78
N ALA A 56 8.85 -6.08 7.58
CA ALA A 56 9.78 -6.11 8.70
C ALA A 56 9.13 -6.68 9.98
N HIS A 57 7.80 -6.57 10.15
CA HIS A 57 7.07 -6.92 11.37
C HIS A 57 6.10 -8.10 11.17
N LYS A 58 6.59 -9.21 10.68
CA LYS A 58 5.79 -10.40 10.33
C LYS A 58 5.19 -11.07 11.56
N GLN A 59 3.85 -11.16 11.60
CA GLN A 59 3.08 -11.90 12.61
C GLN A 59 2.19 -12.97 11.96
N THR A 60 1.42 -12.58 10.95
CA THR A 60 0.50 -13.46 10.22
C THR A 60 1.08 -13.94 8.88
N GLY A 61 2.12 -13.27 8.40
CA GLY A 61 2.68 -13.46 7.06
C GLY A 61 1.90 -12.70 5.96
N PHE A 62 0.91 -11.90 6.36
CA PHE A 62 0.19 -11.00 5.47
C PHE A 62 0.60 -9.55 5.78
N HIS A 63 1.53 -9.02 4.98
CA HIS A 63 2.22 -7.75 5.28
C HIS A 63 1.28 -6.55 5.49
N ALA A 64 0.16 -6.48 4.75
CA ALA A 64 -0.79 -5.39 4.91
C ALA A 64 -1.42 -5.36 6.31
N LEU A 65 -1.82 -6.53 6.84
CA LEU A 65 -2.37 -6.67 8.19
C LEU A 65 -1.29 -6.50 9.25
N ASP A 66 -0.14 -7.13 9.06
CA ASP A 66 0.99 -7.07 9.99
C ASP A 66 1.48 -5.62 10.14
N GLY A 67 1.57 -4.88 9.02
CA GLY A 67 1.95 -3.46 9.02
C GLY A 67 0.93 -2.57 9.74
N ALA A 68 -0.36 -2.74 9.45
CA ALA A 68 -1.41 -1.97 10.12
C ALA A 68 -1.44 -2.20 11.64
N ARG A 69 -1.31 -3.44 12.08
CA ARG A 69 -1.24 -3.78 13.52
C ARG A 69 0.00 -3.22 14.19
N PHE A 70 1.15 -3.31 13.51
CA PHE A 70 2.39 -2.71 14.00
C PHE A 70 2.22 -1.19 14.17
N LEU A 71 1.73 -0.48 13.16
CA LEU A 71 1.53 0.97 13.21
C LEU A 71 0.51 1.37 14.29
N ALA A 72 -0.57 0.59 14.47
CA ALA A 72 -1.53 0.81 15.56
C ALA A 72 -0.86 0.67 16.94
N SER A 73 0.03 -0.32 17.11
CA SER A 73 0.78 -0.51 18.36
C SER A 73 1.76 0.63 18.66
N MET A 74 2.23 1.32 17.61
CA MET A 74 3.08 2.52 17.69
C MET A 74 2.30 3.82 17.90
N GLY A 75 0.94 3.74 17.96
CA GLY A 75 0.08 4.90 18.19
C GLY A 75 -0.28 5.71 16.94
N PHE A 76 -0.06 5.16 15.73
CA PHE A 76 -0.54 5.80 14.50
C PHE A 76 -2.08 5.81 14.45
N GLY A 77 -2.64 6.86 13.83
CA GLY A 77 -4.09 7.04 13.72
C GLY A 77 -4.76 5.94 12.89
N THR A 78 -6.06 5.67 13.19
CA THR A 78 -6.83 4.62 12.52
C THR A 78 -6.93 4.82 11.01
N ASN A 79 -6.98 6.07 10.51
CA ASN A 79 -6.94 6.33 9.06
C ASN A 79 -5.68 5.77 8.40
N VAL A 80 -4.51 6.01 9.01
CA VAL A 80 -3.22 5.47 8.51
C VAL A 80 -3.26 3.95 8.49
N CYS A 81 -3.70 3.32 9.58
CA CYS A 81 -3.80 1.87 9.68
C CYS A 81 -4.79 1.28 8.66
N ASN A 82 -5.94 1.94 8.45
CA ASN A 82 -6.91 1.55 7.44
C ASN A 82 -6.31 1.62 6.03
N LEU A 83 -5.65 2.73 5.69
CA LEU A 83 -5.00 2.91 4.40
C LEU A 83 -3.91 1.86 4.16
N VAL A 84 -3.14 1.50 5.19
CA VAL A 84 -2.11 0.45 5.10
C VAL A 84 -2.72 -0.93 4.94
N VAL A 85 -3.74 -1.31 5.73
CA VAL A 85 -4.32 -2.66 5.62
C VAL A 85 -5.06 -2.87 4.31
N GLN A 86 -5.59 -1.82 3.68
CA GLN A 86 -6.40 -1.91 2.47
C GLN A 86 -5.67 -1.52 1.17
N HIS A 87 -4.35 -1.27 1.21
CA HIS A 87 -3.62 -0.86 0.00
C HIS A 87 -3.62 -1.95 -1.08
N SER A 88 -3.57 -1.52 -2.33
CA SER A 88 -3.26 -2.35 -3.51
C SER A 88 -4.03 -3.67 -3.60
N ALA A 89 -5.36 -3.59 -3.40
CA ALA A 89 -6.27 -4.75 -3.48
C ALA A 89 -6.01 -5.84 -2.42
N SER A 90 -5.45 -5.50 -1.26
CA SER A 90 -5.08 -6.43 -0.19
C SER A 90 -6.23 -7.34 0.29
N GLN A 91 -7.50 -6.92 0.18
CA GLN A 91 -8.65 -7.80 0.48
C GLN A 91 -8.68 -9.02 -0.44
N ILE A 92 -8.40 -8.86 -1.74
CA ILE A 92 -8.32 -9.99 -2.68
C ILE A 92 -7.13 -10.89 -2.33
N GLU A 93 -6.00 -10.31 -1.91
CA GLU A 93 -4.85 -11.08 -1.46
C GLU A 93 -5.18 -11.88 -0.19
N ALA A 94 -5.87 -11.28 0.78
CA ALA A 94 -6.31 -11.96 2.00
C ALA A 94 -7.18 -13.18 1.68
N GLU A 95 -8.15 -13.03 0.77
CA GLU A 95 -9.01 -14.15 0.32
C GLU A 95 -8.21 -15.28 -0.34
N VAL A 96 -7.26 -14.93 -1.23
CA VAL A 96 -6.37 -15.93 -1.87
C VAL A 96 -5.52 -16.66 -0.84
N ARG A 97 -5.09 -15.98 0.22
CA ARG A 97 -4.34 -16.57 1.33
C ARG A 97 -5.20 -17.34 2.33
N GLY A 98 -6.53 -17.34 2.18
CA GLY A 98 -7.45 -17.96 3.15
C GLY A 98 -7.57 -17.20 4.47
N ILE A 99 -7.21 -15.92 4.48
CA ILE A 99 -7.35 -15.04 5.64
C ILE A 99 -8.78 -14.52 5.69
N ASN A 100 -9.39 -14.58 6.88
CA ASN A 100 -10.74 -14.07 7.08
C ASN A 100 -10.76 -12.54 6.90
N VAL A 101 -11.49 -12.05 5.90
CA VAL A 101 -11.59 -10.62 5.58
C VAL A 101 -12.19 -9.77 6.71
N ASN A 102 -12.81 -10.38 7.73
CA ASN A 102 -13.27 -9.64 8.91
C ASN A 102 -12.12 -8.96 9.68
N VAL A 103 -10.86 -9.36 9.48
CA VAL A 103 -9.70 -8.68 10.08
C VAL A 103 -9.59 -7.22 9.65
N PHE A 104 -10.10 -6.85 8.48
CA PHE A 104 -10.10 -5.46 8.01
C PHE A 104 -10.99 -4.55 8.86
N LYS A 105 -12.00 -5.12 9.57
CA LYS A 105 -12.88 -4.39 10.49
C LYS A 105 -12.15 -3.83 11.71
N GLU A 106 -10.97 -4.37 12.03
CA GLU A 106 -10.12 -3.83 13.11
C GLU A 106 -9.76 -2.35 12.87
N PHE A 107 -9.78 -1.92 11.61
CA PHE A 107 -9.36 -0.59 11.17
C PHE A 107 -10.48 0.17 10.43
N GLU A 108 -11.75 -0.18 10.64
CA GLU A 108 -12.86 0.57 10.05
C GLU A 108 -12.89 2.01 10.58
N VAL A 109 -13.19 2.95 9.68
CA VAL A 109 -13.29 4.39 9.97
C VAL A 109 -14.60 4.96 9.44
N GLY A 110 -15.09 6.00 10.10
CA GLY A 110 -16.33 6.68 9.70
C GLY A 110 -16.13 7.80 8.65
N VAL A 111 -14.95 7.87 8.02
CA VAL A 111 -14.62 8.86 6.98
C VAL A 111 -14.41 8.18 5.64
N ASP A 112 -14.70 8.90 4.57
CA ASP A 112 -14.45 8.41 3.21
C ASP A 112 -12.96 8.49 2.90
N LEU A 113 -12.35 7.34 2.60
CA LEU A 113 -10.94 7.19 2.23
C LEU A 113 -10.74 6.74 0.78
N ASP A 114 -11.77 6.65 -0.06
CA ASP A 114 -11.70 6.08 -1.41
C ASP A 114 -10.66 6.78 -2.29
N ALA A 115 -10.61 8.12 -2.23
CA ALA A 115 -9.59 8.88 -2.96
C ALA A 115 -8.17 8.57 -2.46
N ALA A 116 -7.98 8.43 -1.15
CA ALA A 116 -6.68 8.11 -0.57
C ALA A 116 -6.25 6.68 -0.92
N HIS A 117 -7.15 5.71 -0.87
CA HIS A 117 -6.89 4.33 -1.34
C HIS A 117 -6.49 4.31 -2.82
N SER A 118 -7.18 5.07 -3.67
CA SER A 118 -6.85 5.16 -5.10
C SER A 118 -5.46 5.74 -5.33
N VAL A 119 -5.07 6.77 -4.57
CA VAL A 119 -3.74 7.37 -4.66
C VAL A 119 -2.65 6.38 -4.24
N ILE A 120 -2.83 5.66 -3.11
CA ILE A 120 -1.83 4.69 -2.67
C ILE A 120 -1.68 3.57 -3.69
N ALA A 121 -2.80 3.00 -4.18
CA ALA A 121 -2.77 1.94 -5.16
C ALA A 121 -2.08 2.37 -6.47
N TRP A 122 -2.34 3.59 -6.93
CA TRP A 122 -1.63 4.16 -8.08
C TRP A 122 -0.13 4.31 -7.81
N ALA A 123 0.23 4.93 -6.70
CA ALA A 123 1.62 5.19 -6.36
C ALA A 123 2.43 3.89 -6.21
N ASP A 124 1.89 2.89 -5.52
CA ASP A 124 2.51 1.58 -5.32
C ASP A 124 2.67 0.83 -6.66
N MET A 125 1.57 0.66 -7.41
CA MET A 125 1.57 -0.13 -8.65
C MET A 125 2.39 0.50 -9.78
N THR A 126 2.63 1.80 -9.75
CA THR A 126 3.49 2.48 -10.73
C THR A 126 4.93 2.65 -10.27
N THR A 127 5.33 2.06 -9.13
CA THR A 127 6.70 2.15 -8.58
C THR A 127 7.38 0.78 -8.60
N SER A 128 8.57 0.72 -9.19
CA SER A 128 9.41 -0.50 -9.21
C SER A 128 9.98 -0.82 -7.81
N PRO A 129 10.52 -2.04 -7.57
CA PRO A 129 11.19 -2.37 -6.31
C PRO A 129 12.35 -1.44 -5.95
N THR A 130 12.96 -0.80 -6.93
CA THR A 130 14.10 0.11 -6.76
C THR A 130 13.71 1.59 -6.79
N GLY A 131 12.40 1.91 -6.75
CA GLY A 131 11.89 3.27 -6.72
C GLY A 131 11.74 3.93 -8.09
N GLY A 132 12.00 3.24 -9.20
CA GLY A 132 11.75 3.77 -10.55
C GLY A 132 10.26 3.78 -10.92
N THR A 133 9.85 4.64 -11.85
CA THR A 133 8.50 4.61 -12.41
C THR A 133 8.38 3.49 -13.45
N VAL A 134 7.30 2.72 -13.40
CA VAL A 134 7.00 1.60 -14.31
C VAL A 134 5.54 1.63 -14.75
N MET A 135 5.24 0.97 -15.87
CA MET A 135 3.86 0.67 -16.24
C MET A 135 3.31 -0.46 -15.36
N VAL A 136 2.02 -0.39 -15.01
CA VAL A 136 1.42 -1.39 -14.11
C VAL A 136 1.47 -2.78 -14.73
N GLU A 137 1.18 -2.92 -16.04
CA GLU A 137 1.30 -4.19 -16.75
C GLU A 137 2.69 -4.81 -16.56
N GLU A 138 3.74 -4.04 -16.85
CA GLU A 138 5.13 -4.49 -16.71
C GLU A 138 5.45 -4.90 -15.27
N ARG A 139 4.91 -4.15 -14.30
CA ARG A 139 5.06 -4.44 -12.87
C ARG A 139 4.42 -5.76 -12.47
N LEU A 140 3.19 -6.01 -12.93
CA LEU A 140 2.47 -7.25 -12.63
C LEU A 140 3.15 -8.46 -13.29
N ASP A 141 3.58 -8.33 -14.55
CA ASP A 141 4.27 -9.38 -15.28
C ASP A 141 5.65 -9.70 -14.64
N GLU A 142 6.39 -8.69 -14.18
CA GLU A 142 7.64 -8.86 -13.43
C GLU A 142 7.42 -9.64 -12.14
N ILE A 143 6.39 -9.29 -11.36
CA ILE A 143 6.07 -9.97 -10.12
C ILE A 143 5.73 -11.45 -10.41
N GLN A 144 4.87 -11.74 -11.37
CA GLN A 144 4.48 -13.10 -11.71
C GLN A 144 5.68 -13.93 -12.22
N SER A 145 6.56 -13.32 -13.04
CA SER A 145 7.79 -13.95 -13.50
C SER A 145 8.74 -14.30 -12.36
N ARG A 146 8.88 -13.42 -11.37
CA ARG A 146 9.78 -13.60 -10.22
C ARG A 146 9.32 -14.68 -9.26
N TYR A 147 8.02 -14.77 -9.01
CA TYR A 147 7.46 -15.73 -8.04
C TYR A 147 7.06 -17.07 -8.67
N GLY A 148 6.82 -17.10 -9.98
CA GLY A 148 6.38 -18.28 -10.72
C GLY A 148 4.89 -18.59 -10.62
N PRO A 149 4.38 -19.53 -11.46
CA PRO A 149 2.95 -19.74 -11.65
C PRO A 149 2.22 -20.32 -10.43
N GLU A 150 2.90 -21.10 -9.59
CA GLU A 150 2.30 -21.78 -8.44
C GLU A 150 2.28 -20.92 -7.16
N ALA A 151 2.79 -19.70 -7.21
CA ALA A 151 2.87 -18.85 -6.03
C ALA A 151 1.50 -18.20 -5.70
N LEU A 152 1.20 -18.07 -4.41
CA LEU A 152 -0.01 -17.36 -3.94
C LEU A 152 -0.07 -15.91 -4.45
N VAL A 153 1.07 -15.26 -4.59
CA VAL A 153 1.14 -13.90 -5.14
C VAL A 153 0.74 -13.87 -6.62
N THR A 154 1.07 -14.90 -7.39
CA THR A 154 0.64 -15.04 -8.79
C THR A 154 -0.88 -15.23 -8.87
N ALA A 155 -1.44 -16.12 -8.08
CA ALA A 155 -2.89 -16.32 -7.98
C ALA A 155 -3.63 -15.04 -7.53
N PHE A 156 -3.03 -14.27 -6.61
CA PHE A 156 -3.55 -12.96 -6.22
C PHE A 156 -3.56 -11.99 -7.41
N ILE A 157 -2.45 -11.86 -8.12
CA ILE A 157 -2.33 -10.95 -9.27
C ILE A 157 -3.33 -11.32 -10.36
N ASP A 158 -3.49 -12.59 -10.71
CA ASP A 158 -4.45 -13.04 -11.71
C ASP A 158 -5.87 -12.58 -11.36
N ARG A 159 -6.25 -12.73 -10.10
CA ARG A 159 -7.58 -12.34 -9.61
C ARG A 159 -7.75 -10.82 -9.50
N ALA A 160 -6.71 -10.12 -9.08
CA ALA A 160 -6.72 -8.68 -8.83
C ALA A 160 -6.37 -7.84 -10.05
N ARG A 161 -5.83 -8.43 -11.13
CA ARG A 161 -5.29 -7.72 -12.31
C ARG A 161 -6.20 -6.63 -12.85
N PRO A 162 -7.52 -6.83 -13.07
CA PRO A 162 -8.37 -5.75 -13.58
C PRO A 162 -8.42 -4.54 -12.64
N ARG A 163 -8.45 -4.77 -11.32
CA ARG A 163 -8.46 -3.72 -10.30
C ARG A 163 -7.13 -3.00 -10.21
N LEU A 164 -6.03 -3.74 -10.28
CA LEU A 164 -4.67 -3.18 -10.22
C LEU A 164 -4.35 -2.36 -11.48
N LEU A 165 -4.77 -2.81 -12.67
CA LEU A 165 -4.65 -2.05 -13.91
C LEU A 165 -5.45 -0.75 -13.87
N ALA A 166 -6.68 -0.79 -13.34
CA ALA A 166 -7.50 0.40 -13.16
C ALA A 166 -6.84 1.40 -12.19
N ALA A 167 -6.22 0.92 -11.11
CA ALA A 167 -5.47 1.75 -10.17
C ALA A 167 -4.25 2.44 -10.81
N GLY A 168 -3.61 1.81 -11.79
CA GLY A 168 -2.46 2.38 -12.51
C GLY A 168 -2.81 3.51 -13.46
N GLN A 169 -4.07 3.68 -13.80
CA GLN A 169 -4.52 4.89 -14.49
C GLN A 169 -4.43 6.06 -13.49
N SER A 170 -4.06 7.25 -13.99
CA SER A 170 -3.87 8.43 -13.15
C SER A 170 -4.98 8.57 -12.11
N PRO A 171 -4.68 8.82 -10.82
CA PRO A 171 -5.69 9.03 -9.80
C PRO A 171 -6.62 10.22 -10.13
N MET A 172 -6.22 11.09 -11.06
CA MET A 172 -7.06 12.17 -11.61
C MET A 172 -8.13 11.67 -12.57
N GLY A 173 -7.98 10.47 -13.16
CA GLY A 173 -8.93 9.91 -14.13
C GLY A 173 -10.16 9.26 -13.51
N SER A 174 -10.04 8.71 -12.31
CA SER A 174 -11.14 8.06 -11.59
C SER A 174 -12.09 9.03 -10.86
N MET A 175 -11.73 10.33 -10.80
CA MET A 175 -12.57 11.39 -10.19
C MET A 175 -13.53 12.07 -11.18
N ARG A 176 -13.63 11.58 -12.41
CA ARG A 176 -14.58 12.10 -13.42
C ARG A 176 -15.69 11.07 -13.67
N VAL A 177 -16.55 10.88 -12.72
CA VAL A 177 -17.94 10.39 -12.97
C VAL A 177 -18.87 11.10 -11.99
#